data_3bc521954ce1ce5c72b2a964f0ad826f
#
_entry.id   3bc521954ce1ce5c72b2a964f0ad826f
#
_cell.length_a   1.000
_cell.length_b   1.000
_cell.length_c   1.000
_cell.angle_alpha   90.00
_cell.angle_beta   90.00
_cell.angle_gamma   90.00
#
_symmetry.space_group_name_H-M   'P 1'
#
loop_
_entity.id
_entity.type
_entity.pdbx_description
1 polymer ?
#
loop_
_entity_poly.entity_id
_entity_poly.type
_entity_poly.pdbx_seq_one_letter_code
_entity_poly.pdbx_strand_id
1 'polypeptide(L)'
;DRAETFLKQLPENIGDITHFWVQIYLRRGNNDKALELLQKRMFSLANQILMYLSLMIEKVQTDNNKALELCRIYKKIEETFEMKGKSSELVYALVYNRAGYEDKATDSIIRYLESCITDETVIPNPILFSPTIKFKQDNSSKKMRKEMILRGLFEDETFSKICENEDVKRLIEKLSSEV
;
A
#
# COMPACT_ATOMS: atom_id res chain seq x y z
N ASP A 1 -22.33 27.90 -8.30
CA ASP A 1 -22.57 27.24 -9.57
C ASP A 1 -23.53 26.05 -9.37
N ARG A 2 -24.60 25.99 -10.19
CA ARG A 2 -25.69 25.03 -10.02
C ARG A 2 -25.21 23.57 -10.06
N ALA A 3 -24.23 23.26 -10.93
CA ALA A 3 -23.64 21.93 -11.02
C ALA A 3 -22.88 21.52 -9.74
N GLU A 4 -22.10 22.43 -9.17
CA GLU A 4 -21.37 22.19 -7.93
C GLU A 4 -22.34 21.99 -6.75
N THR A 5 -23.38 22.81 -6.66
CA THR A 5 -24.41 22.65 -5.61
C THR A 5 -25.09 21.28 -5.72
N PHE A 6 -25.40 20.85 -6.93
CA PHE A 6 -25.98 19.54 -7.17
C PHE A 6 -25.05 18.40 -6.75
N LEU A 7 -23.77 18.46 -7.15
CA LEU A 7 -22.78 17.42 -6.78
C LEU A 7 -22.56 17.31 -5.26
N LYS A 8 -22.60 18.44 -4.54
CA LYS A 8 -22.50 18.45 -3.07
C LYS A 8 -23.70 17.83 -2.36
N GLN A 9 -24.83 17.75 -3.02
CA GLN A 9 -26.07 17.16 -2.49
C GLN A 9 -26.23 15.67 -2.81
N LEU A 10 -25.33 15.12 -3.67
CA LEU A 10 -25.37 13.70 -3.99
C LEU A 10 -25.05 12.85 -2.76
N PRO A 11 -25.78 11.75 -2.53
CA PRO A 11 -25.46 10.80 -1.49
C PRO A 11 -24.04 10.22 -1.67
N GLU A 12 -23.35 9.94 -0.56
CA GLU A 12 -21.97 9.41 -0.57
C GLU A 12 -21.81 8.07 -1.32
N ASN A 13 -22.90 7.33 -1.50
CA ASN A 13 -22.91 6.02 -2.15
C ASN A 13 -23.14 6.06 -3.68
N ILE A 14 -23.22 7.21 -4.30
CA ILE A 14 -23.45 7.33 -5.77
C ILE A 14 -22.24 6.88 -6.62
N GLY A 15 -21.13 6.51 -5.98
CA GLY A 15 -19.94 6.08 -6.71
C GLY A 15 -18.97 7.22 -7.01
N ASP A 16 -18.07 7.02 -7.98
CA ASP A 16 -16.99 7.96 -8.26
C ASP A 16 -17.46 9.16 -9.10
N ILE A 17 -17.61 10.29 -8.45
CA ILE A 17 -17.97 11.57 -9.08
C ILE A 17 -16.78 12.47 -9.42
N THR A 18 -15.54 11.94 -9.26
CA THR A 18 -14.30 12.70 -9.48
C THR A 18 -14.27 13.39 -10.84
N HIS A 19 -14.67 12.70 -11.91
CA HIS A 19 -14.65 13.25 -13.26
C HIS A 19 -15.57 14.48 -13.43
N PHE A 20 -16.69 14.55 -12.74
CA PHE A 20 -17.57 15.72 -12.78
C PHE A 20 -16.93 16.94 -12.11
N TRP A 21 -16.26 16.72 -10.95
CA TRP A 21 -15.51 17.78 -10.29
C TRP A 21 -14.34 18.28 -11.13
N VAL A 22 -13.61 17.37 -11.78
CA VAL A 22 -12.54 17.73 -12.72
C VAL A 22 -13.06 18.63 -13.83
N GLN A 23 -14.19 18.28 -14.46
CA GLN A 23 -14.82 19.11 -15.51
C GLN A 23 -15.20 20.50 -15.00
N ILE A 24 -15.73 20.62 -13.77
CA ILE A 24 -16.05 21.92 -13.17
C ILE A 24 -14.79 22.76 -12.99
N TYR A 25 -13.69 22.19 -12.47
CA TYR A 25 -12.45 22.92 -12.28
C TYR A 25 -11.84 23.35 -13.61
N LEU A 26 -11.82 22.48 -14.63
CA LEU A 26 -11.32 22.81 -15.96
C LEU A 26 -12.11 23.97 -16.61
N ARG A 27 -13.44 23.94 -16.55
CA ARG A 27 -14.31 25.03 -17.06
C ARG A 27 -14.07 26.37 -16.36
N ARG A 28 -13.56 26.35 -15.13
CA ARG A 28 -13.21 27.55 -14.36
C ARG A 28 -11.75 27.98 -14.56
N GLY A 29 -11.00 27.30 -15.44
CA GLY A 29 -9.56 27.54 -15.63
C GLY A 29 -8.70 27.14 -14.45
N ASN A 30 -9.23 26.34 -13.51
CA ASN A 30 -8.49 25.90 -12.31
C ASN A 30 -7.84 24.54 -12.55
N ASN A 31 -6.84 24.52 -13.44
CA ASN A 31 -6.17 23.29 -13.88
C ASN A 31 -5.42 22.61 -12.72
N ASP A 32 -4.86 23.38 -11.80
CA ASP A 32 -4.10 22.82 -10.65
C ASP A 32 -5.00 22.00 -9.74
N LYS A 33 -6.20 22.49 -9.43
CA LYS A 33 -7.18 21.73 -8.63
C LYS A 33 -7.70 20.50 -9.36
N ALA A 34 -7.91 20.59 -10.66
CA ALA A 34 -8.28 19.44 -11.47
C ALA A 34 -7.21 18.36 -11.44
N LEU A 35 -5.94 18.75 -11.62
CA LEU A 35 -4.79 17.85 -11.56
C LEU A 35 -4.64 17.21 -10.17
N GLU A 36 -4.69 18.03 -9.11
CA GLU A 36 -4.59 17.54 -7.72
C GLU A 36 -5.66 16.47 -7.43
N LEU A 37 -6.90 16.71 -7.87
CA LEU A 37 -7.99 15.78 -7.64
C LEU A 37 -7.78 14.45 -8.38
N LEU A 38 -7.32 14.49 -9.64
CA LEU A 38 -6.99 13.31 -10.43
C LEU A 38 -5.85 12.51 -9.78
N GLN A 39 -4.79 13.19 -9.35
CA GLN A 39 -3.63 12.54 -8.73
C GLN A 39 -4.02 11.85 -7.41
N LYS A 40 -4.80 12.52 -6.54
CA LYS A 40 -5.32 11.91 -5.31
C LYS A 40 -6.18 10.68 -5.60
N ARG A 41 -7.01 10.76 -6.64
CA ARG A 41 -7.88 9.64 -7.01
C ARG A 41 -7.08 8.46 -7.56
N MET A 42 -6.10 8.71 -8.42
CA MET A 42 -5.19 7.68 -8.94
C MET A 42 -4.47 6.95 -7.81
N PHE A 43 -3.92 7.68 -6.84
CA PHE A 43 -3.25 7.07 -5.68
C PHE A 43 -4.20 6.21 -4.84
N SER A 44 -5.42 6.71 -4.60
CA SER A 44 -6.45 5.95 -3.88
C SER A 44 -6.84 4.68 -4.61
N LEU A 45 -7.01 4.73 -5.94
CA LEU A 45 -7.33 3.56 -6.76
C LEU A 45 -6.19 2.54 -6.78
N ALA A 46 -4.94 2.99 -6.88
CA ALA A 46 -3.78 2.10 -6.80
C ALA A 46 -3.75 1.33 -5.47
N ASN A 47 -3.97 2.02 -4.33
CA ASN A 47 -4.07 1.36 -3.02
C ASN A 47 -5.23 0.35 -2.97
N GLN A 48 -6.38 0.66 -3.56
CA GLN A 48 -7.51 -0.28 -3.62
C GLN A 48 -7.18 -1.50 -4.47
N ILE A 49 -6.50 -1.32 -5.61
CA ILE A 49 -6.06 -2.45 -6.46
C ILE A 49 -5.10 -3.35 -5.67
N LEU A 50 -4.11 -2.78 -4.97
CA LEU A 50 -3.17 -3.54 -4.15
C LEU A 50 -3.89 -4.32 -3.04
N MET A 51 -4.87 -3.71 -2.39
CA MET A 51 -5.69 -4.39 -1.37
C MET A 51 -6.44 -5.60 -1.97
N TYR A 52 -7.08 -5.44 -3.12
CA TYR A 52 -7.79 -6.56 -3.76
C TYR A 52 -6.84 -7.65 -4.27
N LEU A 53 -5.68 -7.28 -4.80
CA LEU A 53 -4.65 -8.24 -5.19
C LEU A 53 -4.15 -9.04 -3.97
N SER A 54 -3.90 -8.39 -2.83
CA SER A 54 -3.54 -9.07 -1.59
C SER A 54 -4.60 -10.10 -1.19
N LEU A 55 -5.86 -9.69 -1.14
CA LEU A 55 -6.97 -10.61 -0.83
C LEU A 55 -7.08 -11.78 -1.81
N MET A 56 -6.88 -11.55 -3.11
CA MET A 56 -6.87 -12.62 -4.12
C MET A 56 -5.74 -13.62 -3.85
N ILE A 57 -4.53 -13.13 -3.57
CA ILE A 57 -3.34 -13.96 -3.32
C ILE A 57 -3.49 -14.75 -2.03
N GLU A 58 -3.95 -14.11 -0.97
CA GLU A 58 -4.05 -14.70 0.35
C GLU A 58 -5.20 -15.69 0.50
N LYS A 59 -6.38 -15.31 0.02
CA LYS A 59 -7.63 -16.00 0.36
C LYS A 59 -8.23 -16.83 -0.78
N VAL A 60 -7.93 -16.50 -2.02
CA VAL A 60 -8.61 -17.10 -3.18
C VAL A 60 -7.67 -17.98 -4.01
N GLN A 61 -6.45 -17.52 -4.27
CA GLN A 61 -5.54 -18.25 -5.17
C GLN A 61 -4.78 -19.36 -4.42
N THR A 62 -5.14 -20.60 -4.73
CA THR A 62 -4.48 -21.80 -4.15
C THR A 62 -3.30 -22.30 -4.98
N ASP A 63 -3.24 -21.99 -6.28
CA ASP A 63 -2.11 -22.29 -7.15
C ASP A 63 -0.97 -21.31 -6.89
N ASN A 64 0.13 -21.80 -6.30
CA ASN A 64 1.27 -20.97 -5.92
C ASN A 64 1.95 -20.30 -7.12
N ASN A 65 1.97 -20.91 -8.33
CA ASN A 65 2.57 -20.29 -9.50
C ASN A 65 1.75 -19.08 -9.95
N LYS A 66 0.43 -19.19 -9.99
CA LYS A 66 -0.46 -18.07 -10.30
C LYS A 66 -0.40 -17.00 -9.22
N ALA A 67 -0.31 -17.39 -7.95
CA ALA A 67 -0.12 -16.46 -6.85
C ALA A 67 1.17 -15.64 -7.00
N LEU A 68 2.29 -16.28 -7.39
CA LEU A 68 3.55 -15.57 -7.66
C LEU A 68 3.45 -14.61 -8.85
N GLU A 69 2.69 -14.94 -9.89
CA GLU A 69 2.43 -13.99 -10.99
C GLU A 69 1.63 -12.78 -10.49
N LEU A 70 0.63 -12.98 -9.64
CA LEU A 70 -0.10 -11.88 -9.01
C LEU A 70 0.81 -11.04 -8.10
N CYS A 71 1.74 -11.65 -7.35
CA CYS A 71 2.76 -10.92 -6.58
C CYS A 71 3.63 -10.03 -7.47
N ARG A 72 4.02 -10.49 -8.68
CA ARG A 72 4.76 -9.67 -9.65
C ARG A 72 3.96 -8.46 -10.11
N ILE A 73 2.66 -8.64 -10.37
CA ILE A 73 1.76 -7.54 -10.74
C ILE A 73 1.65 -6.55 -9.57
N TYR A 74 1.47 -7.04 -8.35
CA TYR A 74 1.43 -6.23 -7.13
C TYR A 74 2.68 -5.36 -7.02
N LYS A 75 3.87 -5.99 -7.05
CA LYS A 75 5.16 -5.30 -6.97
C LYS A 75 5.33 -4.25 -8.06
N LYS A 76 4.94 -4.56 -9.30
CA LYS A 76 5.04 -3.61 -10.42
C LYS A 76 4.16 -2.38 -10.22
N ILE A 77 2.99 -2.52 -9.63
CA ILE A 77 2.13 -1.37 -9.28
C ILE A 77 2.79 -0.55 -8.18
N GLU A 78 3.27 -1.19 -7.11
CA GLU A 78 3.95 -0.55 -5.99
C GLU A 78 5.17 0.26 -6.46
N GLU A 79 6.00 -0.32 -7.34
CA GLU A 79 7.16 0.34 -7.94
C GLU A 79 6.76 1.49 -8.87
N THR A 80 5.72 1.33 -9.70
CA THR A 80 5.26 2.38 -10.62
C THR A 80 4.79 3.62 -9.89
N PHE A 81 4.11 3.44 -8.77
CA PHE A 81 3.63 4.54 -7.93
C PHE A 81 4.64 4.99 -6.87
N GLU A 82 5.80 4.31 -6.76
CA GLU A 82 6.80 4.52 -5.72
C GLU A 82 6.16 4.57 -4.32
N MET A 83 5.33 3.57 -4.05
CA MET A 83 4.60 3.48 -2.79
C MET A 83 5.55 3.11 -1.65
N LYS A 84 5.32 3.71 -0.48
CA LYS A 84 6.05 3.38 0.74
C LYS A 84 5.80 1.96 1.21
N GLY A 85 6.84 1.40 1.79
CA GLY A 85 6.78 0.13 2.50
C GLY A 85 6.56 -1.02 1.55
N LYS A 86 7.57 -1.74 1.18
CA LYS A 86 7.58 -2.86 0.23
C LYS A 86 6.60 -3.97 0.64
N SER A 87 5.30 -3.65 0.72
CA SER A 87 4.24 -4.58 1.11
C SER A 87 4.12 -5.77 0.15
N SER A 88 4.60 -5.61 -1.10
CA SER A 88 4.80 -6.73 -2.01
C SER A 88 5.70 -7.82 -1.42
N GLU A 89 6.72 -7.48 -0.64
CA GLU A 89 7.61 -8.47 -0.02
C GLU A 89 6.86 -9.32 1.03
N LEU A 90 5.93 -8.72 1.78
CA LEU A 90 5.07 -9.47 2.71
C LEU A 90 4.18 -10.47 1.96
N VAL A 91 3.59 -10.05 0.84
CA VAL A 91 2.74 -10.91 0.01
C VAL A 91 3.56 -12.04 -0.63
N TYR A 92 4.80 -11.77 -1.08
CA TYR A 92 5.74 -12.80 -1.55
C TYR A 92 6.08 -13.79 -0.45
N ALA A 93 6.38 -13.32 0.77
CA ALA A 93 6.71 -14.18 1.91
C ALA A 93 5.59 -15.18 2.19
N LEU A 94 4.34 -14.72 2.17
CA LEU A 94 3.17 -15.56 2.37
C LEU A 94 3.08 -16.68 1.31
N VAL A 95 3.27 -16.34 0.03
CA VAL A 95 3.20 -17.34 -1.05
C VAL A 95 4.38 -18.30 -1.00
N TYR A 96 5.59 -17.81 -0.74
CA TYR A 96 6.79 -18.66 -0.61
C TYR A 96 6.66 -19.62 0.57
N ASN A 97 6.19 -19.13 1.73
CA ASN A 97 5.98 -19.97 2.90
C ASN A 97 4.94 -21.07 2.62
N ARG A 98 3.81 -20.72 2.01
CA ARG A 98 2.78 -21.68 1.59
C ARG A 98 3.30 -22.72 0.59
N ALA A 99 4.25 -22.33 -0.27
CA ALA A 99 4.88 -23.21 -1.25
C ALA A 99 6.04 -24.03 -0.66
N GLY A 100 6.40 -23.87 0.61
CA GLY A 100 7.50 -24.56 1.27
C GLY A 100 8.90 -24.01 0.95
N TYR A 101 9.00 -22.78 0.41
CA TYR A 101 10.26 -22.10 0.12
C TYR A 101 10.66 -21.21 1.30
N GLU A 102 11.03 -21.84 2.44
CA GLU A 102 11.28 -21.14 3.72
C GLU A 102 12.36 -20.06 3.61
N ASP A 103 13.49 -20.32 2.94
CA ASP A 103 14.55 -19.33 2.75
C ASP A 103 14.07 -18.08 2.02
N LYS A 104 13.31 -18.26 0.92
CA LYS A 104 12.76 -17.14 0.16
C LYS A 104 11.71 -16.36 0.94
N ALA A 105 10.93 -17.04 1.75
CA ALA A 105 9.93 -16.40 2.60
C ALA A 105 10.64 -15.54 3.67
N THR A 106 11.69 -16.08 4.30
CA THR A 106 12.53 -15.37 5.28
C THR A 106 13.18 -14.14 4.65
N ASP A 107 13.82 -14.28 3.50
CA ASP A 107 14.45 -13.17 2.77
C ASP A 107 13.42 -12.04 2.46
N SER A 108 12.20 -12.43 2.09
CA SER A 108 11.15 -11.45 1.81
C SER A 108 10.69 -10.73 3.07
N ILE A 109 10.56 -11.42 4.21
CA ILE A 109 10.26 -10.78 5.51
C ILE A 109 11.37 -9.83 5.94
N ILE A 110 12.64 -10.21 5.76
CA ILE A 110 13.78 -9.34 6.06
C ILE A 110 13.68 -8.04 5.26
N ARG A 111 13.50 -8.13 3.92
CA ARG A 111 13.35 -6.94 3.06
C ARG A 111 12.16 -6.07 3.42
N TYR A 112 11.05 -6.69 3.84
CA TYR A 112 9.88 -5.97 4.31
C TYR A 112 10.19 -5.19 5.60
N LEU A 113 10.77 -5.85 6.62
CA LEU A 113 11.12 -5.22 7.90
C LEU A 113 12.17 -4.10 7.73
N GLU A 114 13.19 -4.31 6.91
CA GLU A 114 14.16 -3.27 6.57
C GLU A 114 13.48 -2.03 5.98
N SER A 115 12.51 -2.22 5.10
CA SER A 115 11.75 -1.10 4.51
C SER A 115 10.88 -0.36 5.53
N CYS A 116 10.45 -1.05 6.60
CA CYS A 116 9.67 -0.45 7.69
C CYS A 116 10.54 0.36 8.67
N ILE A 117 11.81 -0.03 8.80
CA ILE A 117 12.79 0.66 9.66
C ILE A 117 13.29 1.94 8.97
N THR A 118 13.58 1.89 7.67
CA THR A 118 13.99 3.04 6.86
C THR A 118 12.80 3.97 6.61
N ASP A 119 12.42 4.74 7.62
CA ASP A 119 11.25 5.66 7.58
C ASP A 119 11.56 6.93 6.77
N GLU A 120 12.01 6.78 5.54
CA GLU A 120 12.14 7.90 4.61
C GLU A 120 10.75 8.32 4.12
N THR A 121 10.48 9.63 4.19
CA THR A 121 9.30 10.23 3.55
C THR A 121 9.48 10.15 2.03
N VAL A 122 9.15 9.01 1.46
CA VAL A 122 9.15 8.86 0.00
C VAL A 122 8.02 9.70 -0.57
N ILE A 123 8.38 10.66 -1.42
CA ILE A 123 7.41 11.36 -2.26
C ILE A 123 6.99 10.34 -3.32
N PRO A 124 5.70 10.08 -3.49
CA PRO A 124 5.25 9.21 -4.58
C PRO A 124 5.77 9.72 -5.92
N ASN A 125 5.93 8.81 -6.87
CA ASN A 125 6.52 9.05 -8.19
C ASN A 125 6.30 10.49 -8.71
N PRO A 126 7.38 11.31 -8.89
CA PRO A 126 7.26 12.72 -9.22
C PRO A 126 6.75 13.00 -10.65
N ILE A 127 6.73 11.97 -11.52
CA ILE A 127 6.12 12.06 -12.86
C ILE A 127 4.57 12.02 -12.72
N LEU A 128 4.08 11.19 -11.79
CA LEU A 128 2.65 11.01 -11.58
C LEU A 128 2.06 12.02 -10.61
N PHE A 129 2.87 12.54 -9.68
CA PHE A 129 2.39 13.34 -8.57
C PHE A 129 3.17 14.65 -8.44
N SER A 130 2.46 15.76 -8.34
CA SER A 130 3.06 17.05 -8.04
C SER A 130 3.65 17.04 -6.63
N PRO A 131 4.85 17.63 -6.41
CA PRO A 131 5.45 17.74 -5.08
C PRO A 131 4.62 18.58 -4.10
N THR A 132 3.69 19.37 -4.61
CA THR A 132 2.76 20.18 -3.79
C THR A 132 1.54 19.41 -3.31
N ILE A 133 1.35 18.18 -3.80
CA ILE A 133 0.17 17.40 -3.47
C ILE A 133 0.25 16.93 -2.01
N LYS A 134 -0.79 17.23 -1.23
CA LYS A 134 -0.93 16.72 0.13
C LYS A 134 -1.82 15.49 0.09
N PHE A 135 -1.21 14.33 0.19
CA PHE A 135 -1.95 13.13 0.50
C PHE A 135 -2.48 13.20 1.94
N LYS A 136 -3.67 12.63 2.17
CA LYS A 136 -4.16 12.47 3.54
C LYS A 136 -3.09 11.70 4.30
N GLN A 137 -2.38 12.35 5.20
CA GLN A 137 -1.46 11.64 6.07
C GLN A 137 -2.29 10.69 6.92
N ASP A 138 -1.85 9.45 6.99
CA ASP A 138 -2.35 8.53 7.99
C ASP A 138 -2.04 9.17 9.36
N ASN A 139 -3.11 9.48 10.12
CA ASN A 139 -2.99 10.08 11.45
C ASN A 139 -2.45 9.08 12.49
N SER A 140 -2.21 7.83 12.10
CA SER A 140 -1.55 6.86 12.97
C SER A 140 -0.13 7.33 13.27
N SER A 141 0.22 7.38 14.56
CA SER A 141 1.59 7.66 14.97
C SER A 141 2.54 6.61 14.40
N LYS A 142 3.82 6.95 14.22
CA LYS A 142 4.86 5.97 13.83
C LYS A 142 4.81 4.73 14.73
N LYS A 143 4.64 4.95 16.02
CA LYS A 143 4.46 3.91 17.04
C LYS A 143 3.31 2.97 16.69
N MET A 144 2.13 3.50 16.46
CA MET A 144 0.94 2.71 16.13
C MET A 144 1.11 1.89 14.86
N ARG A 145 1.77 2.45 13.82
CA ARG A 145 2.07 1.69 12.58
C ARG A 145 3.02 0.54 12.84
N LYS A 146 4.09 0.76 13.61
CA LYS A 146 5.04 -0.29 14.00
C LYS A 146 4.37 -1.38 14.83
N GLU A 147 3.55 -1.00 15.80
CA GLU A 147 2.75 -1.96 16.58
C GLU A 147 1.83 -2.80 15.69
N MET A 148 1.17 -2.21 14.69
CA MET A 148 0.34 -2.95 13.73
C MET A 148 1.14 -3.94 12.87
N ILE A 149 2.35 -3.56 12.42
CA ILE A 149 3.24 -4.44 11.66
C ILE A 149 3.67 -5.64 12.52
N LEU A 150 4.14 -5.37 13.75
CA LEU A 150 4.56 -6.42 14.66
C LEU A 150 3.41 -7.37 15.00
N ARG A 151 2.25 -6.81 15.30
CA ARG A 151 1.04 -7.57 15.57
C ARG A 151 0.67 -8.48 14.40
N GLY A 152 0.68 -7.96 13.17
CA GLY A 152 0.38 -8.75 11.97
C GLY A 152 1.35 -9.91 11.74
N LEU A 153 2.64 -9.74 12.09
CA LEU A 153 3.64 -10.80 11.98
C LEU A 153 3.53 -11.87 13.08
N PHE A 154 3.14 -11.49 14.31
CA PHE A 154 3.06 -12.41 15.44
C PHE A 154 1.71 -13.10 15.58
N GLU A 155 0.61 -12.44 15.19
CA GLU A 155 -0.73 -13.04 15.27
C GLU A 155 -1.00 -14.01 14.10
N ASP A 156 -0.23 -13.93 13.02
CA ASP A 156 -0.37 -14.85 11.88
C ASP A 156 0.55 -16.06 12.09
N GLU A 157 -0.06 -17.22 12.40
CA GLU A 157 0.64 -18.50 12.56
C GLU A 157 1.51 -18.85 11.34
N THR A 158 1.18 -18.28 10.18
CA THR A 158 1.90 -18.47 8.93
C THR A 158 3.37 -18.05 9.04
N PHE A 159 3.68 -17.01 9.83
CA PHE A 159 5.03 -16.48 9.98
C PHE A 159 5.76 -16.93 11.24
N SER A 160 5.15 -17.77 12.08
CA SER A 160 5.74 -18.18 13.38
C SER A 160 7.15 -18.73 13.26
N LYS A 161 7.41 -19.67 12.34
CA LYS A 161 8.75 -20.21 12.10
C LYS A 161 9.73 -19.19 11.55
N ILE A 162 9.28 -18.29 10.68
CA ILE A 162 10.11 -17.24 10.10
C ILE A 162 10.55 -16.25 11.18
N CYS A 163 9.68 -15.95 12.13
CA CYS A 163 9.99 -15.10 13.27
C CYS A 163 11.02 -15.70 14.24
N GLU A 164 11.30 -17.00 14.17
CA GLU A 164 12.38 -17.65 14.94
C GLU A 164 13.78 -17.42 14.34
N ASN A 165 13.89 -17.00 13.09
CA ASN A 165 15.16 -16.69 12.44
C ASN A 165 15.86 -15.51 13.13
N GLU A 166 17.17 -15.62 13.40
CA GLU A 166 17.93 -14.64 14.19
C GLU A 166 18.00 -13.25 13.54
N ASP A 167 18.09 -13.17 12.21
CA ASP A 167 18.10 -11.89 11.49
C ASP A 167 16.74 -11.22 11.56
N VAL A 168 15.66 -11.99 11.46
CA VAL A 168 14.29 -11.49 11.61
C VAL A 168 14.06 -10.99 13.04
N LYS A 169 14.45 -11.75 14.07
CA LYS A 169 14.37 -11.32 15.47
C LYS A 169 15.07 -10.00 15.71
N ARG A 170 16.30 -9.87 15.21
CA ARG A 170 17.08 -8.63 15.35
C ARG A 170 16.38 -7.42 14.73
N LEU A 171 15.74 -7.59 13.55
CA LEU A 171 14.99 -6.53 12.89
C LEU A 171 13.70 -6.18 13.65
N ILE A 172 13.02 -7.18 14.20
CA ILE A 172 11.84 -6.99 15.05
C ILE A 172 12.22 -6.22 16.32
N GLU A 173 13.32 -6.59 17.00
CA GLU A 173 13.81 -5.87 18.16
C GLU A 173 14.16 -4.42 17.83
N LYS A 174 14.86 -4.19 16.71
CA LYS A 174 15.16 -2.84 16.23
C LYS A 174 13.89 -2.03 15.97
N LEU A 175 12.91 -2.63 15.29
CA LEU A 175 11.63 -1.97 15.03
C LEU A 175 10.88 -1.64 16.34
N SER A 176 10.99 -2.52 17.35
CA SER A 176 10.37 -2.35 18.67
C SER A 176 11.08 -1.29 19.52
N SER A 177 12.42 -1.20 19.45
CA SER A 177 13.22 -0.26 20.25
C SER A 177 13.07 1.21 19.80
N GLU A 178 12.63 1.42 18.57
CA GLU A 178 12.34 2.77 18.04
C GLU A 178 10.90 3.23 18.32
N VAL A 179 10.14 2.49 19.12
CA VAL A 179 8.78 2.80 19.59
C VAL A 179 8.86 3.52 20.94
#